data_4df3ee0d6d21e8c4d38569e9367f8248
#
_entry.id   4df3ee0d6d21e8c4d38569e9367f8248
#
_cell.length_a   1.000
_cell.length_b   1.000
_cell.length_c   1.000
_cell.angle_alpha   90.00
_cell.angle_beta   90.00
_cell.angle_gamma   90.00
#
_symmetry.space_group_name_H-M   'P 1'
#
loop_
_entity.id
_entity.type
_entity.pdbx_description
1 polymer ?
#
loop_
_entity_poly.entity_id
_entity_poly.type
_entity_poly.pdbx_seq_one_letter_code
_entity_poly.pdbx_strand_id
1 'polypeptide(L)'
;MMQCTVCHKPYIGPKNHYVCTYCGASIESPVDLKKDPDHLRDVLRKGSEDGIWGYRDFFTVPEDAQPVTMGEGNTPLIHTDRLGAFYGMKNLYLKNETLNPSGTYKDRFATVAMTLAKEDGIKQVAIGSAGNAAAAVAAYAAKADMECFIMLPPGAVKERAWQNMAYGGHFIYGLGGVNDCVKMAEDGEAIFGWKNMCTTMMNNPLACDGYKTIAYEAARSMKFEAPDYVVCPVGGGIVVSK
;
A
#
# COMPACT_ATOMS: atom_id res chain seq x y z
N MET A 1 18.47 6.06 -1.44
CA MET A 1 18.27 7.30 -0.63
C MET A 1 16.97 7.93 -1.05
N MET A 2 16.09 8.31 -0.10
CA MET A 2 14.81 8.98 -0.41
C MET A 2 15.06 10.37 -1.01
N GLN A 3 14.23 10.77 -1.94
CA GLN A 3 14.31 12.05 -2.63
C GLN A 3 12.92 12.66 -2.90
N CYS A 4 12.90 13.94 -3.21
CA CYS A 4 11.67 14.64 -3.62
C CYS A 4 11.25 14.25 -5.03
N THR A 5 9.96 13.99 -5.24
CA THR A 5 9.39 13.64 -6.56
C THR A 5 9.44 14.79 -7.59
N VAL A 6 9.61 16.04 -7.15
CA VAL A 6 9.57 17.21 -8.00
C VAL A 6 10.94 17.88 -8.15
N CYS A 7 11.61 18.22 -7.05
CA CYS A 7 12.90 18.91 -7.11
C CYS A 7 14.11 17.97 -7.02
N HIS A 8 13.89 16.67 -6.86
CA HIS A 8 14.89 15.59 -6.79
C HIS A 8 15.98 15.77 -5.72
N LYS A 9 15.79 16.71 -4.78
CA LYS A 9 16.70 16.88 -3.66
C LYS A 9 16.56 15.73 -2.67
N PRO A 10 17.68 15.31 -2.02
CA PRO A 10 17.64 14.30 -0.98
C PRO A 10 16.69 14.68 0.16
N TYR A 11 15.97 13.71 0.69
CA TYR A 11 15.12 13.92 1.85
C TYR A 11 15.94 13.89 3.14
N ILE A 12 15.81 14.93 3.94
CA ILE A 12 16.49 15.10 5.24
C ILE A 12 15.51 15.40 6.40
N GLY A 13 14.21 15.22 6.15
CA GLY A 13 13.14 15.48 7.13
C GLY A 13 12.87 14.30 8.10
N PRO A 14 11.88 14.46 8.99
CA PRO A 14 11.50 13.45 9.99
C PRO A 14 10.86 12.22 9.33
N LYS A 15 11.05 11.04 9.94
CA LYS A 15 10.53 9.75 9.41
C LYS A 15 9.02 9.54 9.58
N ASN A 16 8.29 10.49 10.08
CA ASN A 16 6.84 10.42 10.30
C ASN A 16 6.02 11.39 9.45
N HIS A 17 6.68 12.28 8.71
CA HIS A 17 6.02 13.23 7.82
C HIS A 17 6.91 13.52 6.60
N TYR A 18 6.67 12.77 5.52
CA TYR A 18 7.53 12.76 4.34
C TYR A 18 7.12 13.83 3.32
N VAL A 19 7.39 15.08 3.66
CA VAL A 19 7.19 16.23 2.77
C VAL A 19 8.53 16.91 2.52
N CYS A 20 8.78 17.28 1.28
CA CYS A 20 10.01 17.95 0.90
C CYS A 20 10.16 19.30 1.60
N THR A 21 11.24 19.47 2.33
CA THR A 21 11.53 20.71 3.06
C THR A 21 11.86 21.90 2.16
N TYR A 22 12.09 21.66 0.86
CA TYR A 22 12.43 22.69 -0.11
C TYR A 22 11.24 23.18 -0.94
N CYS A 23 10.33 22.29 -1.31
CA CYS A 23 9.23 22.64 -2.24
C CYS A 23 7.85 22.09 -1.83
N GLY A 24 7.74 21.39 -0.69
CA GLY A 24 6.48 20.88 -0.18
C GLY A 24 5.93 19.64 -0.90
N ALA A 25 6.63 19.09 -1.88
CA ALA A 25 6.17 17.92 -2.62
C ALA A 25 6.41 16.59 -1.86
N SER A 26 5.79 15.52 -2.34
CA SER A 26 5.94 14.18 -1.79
C SER A 26 7.36 13.61 -1.93
N ILE A 27 7.67 12.65 -1.10
CA ILE A 27 8.97 11.95 -1.10
C ILE A 27 8.79 10.54 -1.67
N GLU A 28 9.79 10.08 -2.40
CA GLU A 28 9.88 8.73 -2.93
C GLU A 28 11.24 8.09 -2.58
N SER A 29 11.31 6.77 -2.69
CA SER A 29 12.56 6.04 -2.72
C SER A 29 12.71 5.42 -4.11
N PRO A 30 13.49 6.03 -5.00
CA PRO A 30 13.67 5.50 -6.33
C PRO A 30 14.48 4.20 -6.28
N VAL A 31 14.06 3.21 -7.05
CA VAL A 31 14.87 2.03 -7.33
C VAL A 31 16.00 2.42 -8.28
N ASP A 32 17.21 2.03 -7.96
CA ASP A 32 18.33 2.24 -8.88
C ASP A 32 18.31 1.18 -10.01
N LEU A 33 17.53 1.47 -11.04
CA LEU A 33 17.39 0.60 -12.20
C LEU A 33 18.69 0.42 -13.02
N LYS A 34 19.72 1.19 -12.73
CA LYS A 34 21.01 1.10 -13.41
C LYS A 34 21.99 0.18 -12.68
N LYS A 35 21.73 -0.13 -11.41
CA LYS A 35 22.61 -0.94 -10.58
C LYS A 35 22.76 -2.36 -11.12
N ASP A 36 21.65 -2.99 -11.50
CA ASP A 36 21.61 -4.32 -12.12
C ASP A 36 20.36 -4.48 -13.00
N PRO A 37 20.36 -3.91 -14.21
CA PRO A 37 19.16 -3.89 -15.05
C PRO A 37 18.78 -5.28 -15.57
N ASP A 38 19.70 -6.19 -15.71
CA ASP A 38 19.40 -7.54 -16.23
C ASP A 38 18.77 -8.40 -15.13
N HIS A 39 19.28 -8.34 -13.91
CA HIS A 39 18.64 -8.97 -12.75
C HIS A 39 17.22 -8.45 -12.54
N LEU A 40 17.02 -7.14 -12.56
CA LEU A 40 15.68 -6.56 -12.39
C LEU A 40 14.70 -7.00 -13.51
N ARG A 41 15.18 -7.08 -14.75
CA ARG A 41 14.38 -7.63 -15.86
C ARG A 41 14.01 -9.09 -15.64
N ASP A 42 14.93 -9.88 -15.12
CA ASP A 42 14.68 -11.29 -14.81
C ASP A 42 13.68 -11.46 -13.68
N VAL A 43 13.75 -10.67 -12.61
CA VAL A 43 12.76 -10.64 -11.53
C VAL A 43 11.37 -10.33 -12.09
N LEU A 44 11.24 -9.31 -12.93
CA LEU A 44 9.96 -8.96 -13.55
C LEU A 44 9.40 -10.08 -14.44
N ARG A 45 10.25 -10.77 -15.23
CA ARG A 45 9.84 -11.84 -16.15
C ARG A 45 9.43 -13.11 -15.42
N LYS A 46 10.21 -13.53 -14.45
CA LYS A 46 9.95 -14.76 -13.69
C LYS A 46 8.69 -14.63 -12.84
N GLY A 47 8.46 -13.44 -12.25
CA GLY A 47 7.50 -13.28 -11.18
C GLY A 47 7.90 -14.15 -9.98
N SER A 48 7.00 -14.30 -9.04
CA SER A 48 7.27 -15.10 -7.85
C SER A 48 6.01 -15.79 -7.33
N GLU A 49 6.18 -16.97 -6.75
CA GLU A 49 5.13 -17.63 -5.95
C GLU A 49 4.93 -16.91 -4.60
N ASP A 50 5.91 -16.12 -4.15
CA ASP A 50 5.88 -15.37 -2.90
C ASP A 50 5.06 -14.07 -2.98
N GLY A 51 4.11 -13.96 -3.88
CA GLY A 51 3.27 -12.79 -4.05
C GLY A 51 4.08 -11.54 -4.36
N ILE A 52 3.78 -10.42 -3.67
CA ILE A 52 4.52 -9.16 -3.90
C ILE A 52 5.99 -9.22 -3.48
N TRP A 53 6.34 -10.12 -2.55
CA TRP A 53 7.71 -10.22 -2.01
C TRP A 53 8.71 -10.81 -3.01
N GLY A 54 8.24 -11.44 -4.06
CA GLY A 54 9.08 -11.78 -5.21
C GLY A 54 9.60 -10.57 -5.98
N TYR A 55 9.05 -9.39 -5.73
CA TYR A 55 9.52 -8.12 -6.25
C TYR A 55 10.28 -7.28 -5.20
N ARG A 56 10.83 -7.93 -4.16
CA ARG A 56 11.51 -7.27 -3.04
C ARG A 56 12.59 -6.29 -3.48
N ASP A 57 13.32 -6.59 -4.57
CA ASP A 57 14.38 -5.74 -5.10
C ASP A 57 13.91 -4.36 -5.58
N PHE A 58 12.59 -4.21 -5.73
CA PHE A 58 11.94 -2.94 -6.05
C PHE A 58 11.41 -2.19 -4.81
N PHE A 59 11.67 -2.70 -3.61
CA PHE A 59 11.25 -2.08 -2.36
C PHE A 59 12.46 -1.53 -1.60
N THR A 60 12.22 -0.51 -0.78
CA THR A 60 13.21 -0.03 0.19
C THR A 60 12.91 -0.63 1.55
N VAL A 61 13.32 -1.89 1.73
CA VAL A 61 13.21 -2.64 3.00
C VAL A 61 14.60 -3.19 3.35
N PRO A 62 14.93 -3.39 4.65
CA PRO A 62 16.19 -4.06 5.03
C PRO A 62 16.32 -5.44 4.38
N GLU A 63 17.53 -5.83 3.97
CA GLU A 63 17.76 -7.10 3.23
C GLU A 63 17.36 -8.33 4.05
N ASP A 64 17.57 -8.30 5.35
CA ASP A 64 17.29 -9.37 6.31
C ASP A 64 15.88 -9.30 6.91
N ALA A 65 15.11 -8.25 6.63
CA ALA A 65 13.75 -8.10 7.15
C ALA A 65 12.87 -9.30 6.76
N GLN A 66 12.19 -9.85 7.75
CA GLN A 66 11.26 -10.95 7.54
C GLN A 66 9.87 -10.41 7.20
N PRO A 67 9.33 -10.70 6.01
CA PRO A 67 8.05 -10.16 5.58
C PRO A 67 6.89 -10.54 6.51
N VAL A 68 6.09 -9.55 6.87
CA VAL A 68 4.78 -9.76 7.46
C VAL A 68 3.80 -9.99 6.31
N THR A 69 3.67 -11.23 5.84
CA THR A 69 2.89 -11.59 4.66
C THR A 69 1.76 -12.58 4.98
N MET A 70 0.69 -12.52 4.21
CA MET A 70 -0.41 -13.49 4.15
C MET A 70 -0.61 -14.03 2.73
N GLY A 71 0.38 -13.82 1.82
CA GLY A 71 0.34 -14.28 0.44
C GLY A 71 -0.33 -13.30 -0.53
N GLU A 72 -0.34 -12.01 -0.20
CA GLU A 72 -0.88 -10.95 -1.06
C GLU A 72 -0.11 -10.81 -2.38
N GLY A 73 -0.82 -10.41 -3.41
CA GLY A 73 -0.31 -10.32 -4.78
C GLY A 73 -0.65 -11.54 -5.63
N ASN A 74 0.01 -11.67 -6.77
CA ASN A 74 -0.27 -12.69 -7.79
C ASN A 74 -1.76 -12.79 -8.16
N THR A 75 -2.49 -11.68 -8.07
CA THR A 75 -3.90 -11.61 -8.41
C THR A 75 -4.09 -11.80 -9.91
N PRO A 76 -5.16 -12.47 -10.36
CA PRO A 76 -5.33 -12.76 -11.77
C PRO A 76 -5.65 -11.52 -12.60
N LEU A 77 -5.15 -11.51 -13.83
CA LEU A 77 -5.62 -10.64 -14.90
C LEU A 77 -6.63 -11.43 -15.72
N ILE A 78 -7.91 -11.09 -15.61
CA ILE A 78 -9.04 -11.85 -16.15
C ILE A 78 -9.49 -11.23 -17.47
N HIS A 79 -9.51 -12.00 -18.56
CA HIS A 79 -10.17 -11.59 -19.80
C HIS A 79 -11.70 -11.63 -19.62
N THR A 80 -12.39 -10.58 -20.08
CA THR A 80 -13.83 -10.38 -19.79
C THR A 80 -14.66 -10.37 -21.06
N ASP A 81 -14.93 -11.55 -21.65
CA ASP A 81 -15.63 -11.70 -22.93
C ASP A 81 -17.00 -11.01 -22.94
N ARG A 82 -17.85 -11.27 -21.93
CA ARG A 82 -19.20 -10.71 -21.88
C ARG A 82 -19.22 -9.19 -21.68
N LEU A 83 -18.38 -8.70 -20.77
CA LEU A 83 -18.27 -7.26 -20.52
C LEU A 83 -17.63 -6.56 -21.70
N GLY A 84 -16.60 -7.17 -22.29
CA GLY A 84 -15.96 -6.69 -23.51
C GLY A 84 -16.94 -6.59 -24.67
N ALA A 85 -17.73 -7.62 -24.91
CA ALA A 85 -18.76 -7.61 -25.96
C ALA A 85 -19.81 -6.51 -25.74
N PHE A 86 -20.23 -6.27 -24.49
CA PHE A 86 -21.18 -5.23 -24.15
C PHE A 86 -20.67 -3.83 -24.48
N TYR A 87 -19.36 -3.56 -24.28
CA TYR A 87 -18.73 -2.27 -24.59
C TYR A 87 -18.05 -2.22 -25.97
N GLY A 88 -18.15 -3.26 -26.80
CA GLY A 88 -17.47 -3.33 -28.09
C GLY A 88 -15.95 -3.45 -27.99
N MET A 89 -15.43 -3.91 -26.85
CA MET A 89 -14.01 -4.09 -26.58
C MET A 89 -13.62 -5.57 -26.64
N LYS A 90 -12.80 -5.94 -27.61
CA LYS A 90 -12.36 -7.35 -27.76
C LYS A 90 -11.34 -7.79 -26.69
N ASN A 91 -10.51 -6.85 -26.25
CA ASN A 91 -9.39 -7.10 -25.34
C ASN A 91 -9.58 -6.34 -24.02
N LEU A 92 -10.68 -6.60 -23.32
CA LEU A 92 -10.95 -6.03 -22.01
C LEU A 92 -10.51 -7.00 -20.90
N TYR A 93 -9.64 -6.54 -20.02
CA TYR A 93 -9.11 -7.29 -18.89
C TYR A 93 -9.42 -6.62 -17.56
N LEU A 94 -9.62 -7.41 -16.52
CA LEU A 94 -9.75 -6.96 -15.13
C LEU A 94 -8.62 -7.53 -14.29
N LYS A 95 -7.84 -6.67 -13.65
CA LYS A 95 -6.90 -7.05 -12.59
C LYS A 95 -7.68 -7.20 -11.29
N ASN A 96 -7.90 -8.43 -10.85
CA ASN A 96 -8.81 -8.72 -9.75
C ASN A 96 -8.13 -8.64 -8.37
N GLU A 97 -8.01 -7.44 -7.84
CA GLU A 97 -7.42 -7.18 -6.53
C GLU A 97 -8.29 -7.61 -5.32
N THR A 98 -9.52 -8.09 -5.56
CA THR A 98 -10.39 -8.59 -4.48
C THR A 98 -9.96 -9.96 -3.95
N LEU A 99 -9.02 -10.62 -4.60
CA LEU A 99 -8.46 -11.91 -4.16
C LEU A 99 -7.27 -11.78 -3.20
N ASN A 100 -6.86 -10.57 -2.86
CA ASN A 100 -5.92 -10.38 -1.76
C ASN A 100 -6.55 -10.80 -0.41
N PRO A 101 -5.76 -11.15 0.61
CA PRO A 101 -6.23 -11.71 1.88
C PRO A 101 -7.34 -10.93 2.61
N SER A 102 -7.29 -9.60 2.63
CA SER A 102 -8.37 -8.77 3.22
C SER A 102 -9.45 -8.38 2.21
N GLY A 103 -9.38 -8.88 0.97
CA GLY A 103 -10.32 -8.58 -0.11
C GLY A 103 -10.02 -7.28 -0.86
N THR A 104 -8.81 -6.73 -0.76
CA THR A 104 -8.48 -5.43 -1.34
C THR A 104 -7.00 -5.27 -1.70
N TYR A 105 -6.72 -4.44 -2.70
CA TYR A 105 -5.34 -4.06 -3.07
C TYR A 105 -4.55 -3.37 -1.94
N LYS A 106 -5.22 -2.94 -0.87
CA LYS A 106 -4.57 -2.31 0.30
C LYS A 106 -3.61 -3.24 1.03
N ASP A 107 -3.76 -4.53 0.85
CA ASP A 107 -2.87 -5.55 1.40
C ASP A 107 -1.43 -5.38 0.93
N ARG A 108 -1.23 -4.96 -0.33
CA ARG A 108 0.09 -4.69 -0.90
C ARG A 108 0.84 -3.56 -0.17
N PHE A 109 0.13 -2.59 0.35
CA PHE A 109 0.67 -1.56 1.23
C PHE A 109 0.89 -2.12 2.64
N ALA A 110 -0.11 -2.80 3.19
CA ALA A 110 -0.12 -3.21 4.59
C ALA A 110 1.03 -4.18 4.92
N THR A 111 1.34 -5.11 4.02
CA THR A 111 2.46 -6.04 4.21
C THR A 111 3.80 -5.31 4.31
N VAL A 112 4.07 -4.35 3.43
CA VAL A 112 5.32 -3.57 3.45
C VAL A 112 5.36 -2.66 4.69
N ALA A 113 4.24 -1.98 5.01
CA ALA A 113 4.14 -1.11 6.16
C ALA A 113 4.39 -1.85 7.48
N MET A 114 3.77 -3.03 7.66
CA MET A 114 3.95 -3.83 8.87
C MET A 114 5.33 -4.48 8.95
N THR A 115 5.92 -4.85 7.82
CA THR A 115 7.30 -5.33 7.79
C THR A 115 8.25 -4.24 8.29
N LEU A 116 8.15 -3.03 7.77
CA LEU A 116 8.97 -1.89 8.23
C LEU A 116 8.73 -1.55 9.70
N ALA A 117 7.46 -1.54 10.14
CA ALA A 117 7.13 -1.28 11.53
C ALA A 117 7.70 -2.35 12.49
N LYS A 118 7.71 -3.61 12.07
CA LYS A 118 8.30 -4.71 12.84
C LYS A 118 9.81 -4.55 12.99
N GLU A 119 10.50 -4.19 11.91
CA GLU A 119 11.95 -3.90 11.94
C GLU A 119 12.28 -2.70 12.85
N ASP A 120 11.41 -1.68 12.88
CA ASP A 120 11.53 -0.53 13.78
C ASP A 120 11.12 -0.86 15.25
N GLY A 121 10.74 -2.11 15.55
CA GLY A 121 10.35 -2.56 16.90
C GLY A 121 8.98 -2.04 17.36
N ILE A 122 8.15 -1.52 16.47
CA ILE A 122 6.81 -1.01 16.75
C ILE A 122 5.89 -2.14 17.26
N LYS A 123 5.06 -1.82 18.25
CA LYS A 123 4.06 -2.75 18.82
C LYS A 123 2.63 -2.27 18.64
N GLN A 124 2.45 -0.99 18.35
CA GLN A 124 1.15 -0.35 18.22
C GLN A 124 1.09 0.45 16.93
N VAL A 125 0.04 0.27 16.18
CA VAL A 125 -0.20 1.00 14.92
C VAL A 125 -1.55 1.70 14.96
N ALA A 126 -1.69 2.79 14.21
CA ALA A 126 -2.93 3.55 14.16
C ALA A 126 -3.28 3.97 12.73
N ILE A 127 -4.57 4.03 12.42
CA ILE A 127 -5.05 4.47 11.11
C ILE A 127 -6.37 5.24 11.21
N GLY A 128 -6.45 6.38 10.54
CA GLY A 128 -7.70 7.13 10.32
C GLY A 128 -8.40 6.65 9.05
N SER A 129 -9.26 5.64 9.15
CA SER A 129 -9.99 5.09 7.99
C SER A 129 -11.15 4.21 8.43
N ALA A 130 -12.30 4.36 7.76
CA ALA A 130 -13.47 3.48 7.94
C ALA A 130 -13.61 2.40 6.84
N GLY A 131 -12.61 2.24 5.97
CA GLY A 131 -12.71 1.41 4.77
C GLY A 131 -11.62 0.36 4.64
N ASN A 132 -11.35 -0.01 3.38
CA ASN A 132 -10.42 -1.08 3.02
C ASN A 132 -8.99 -0.90 3.58
N ALA A 133 -8.55 0.35 3.78
CA ALA A 133 -7.23 0.61 4.36
C ALA A 133 -7.18 0.16 5.83
N ALA A 134 -8.24 0.42 6.62
CA ALA A 134 -8.32 -0.05 7.99
C ALA A 134 -8.38 -1.59 8.06
N ALA A 135 -9.16 -2.22 7.17
CA ALA A 135 -9.25 -3.68 7.13
C ALA A 135 -7.89 -4.34 6.86
N ALA A 136 -7.17 -3.85 5.85
CA ALA A 136 -5.83 -4.35 5.55
C ALA A 136 -4.86 -4.12 6.70
N VAL A 137 -4.81 -2.89 7.25
CA VAL A 137 -3.92 -2.56 8.37
C VAL A 137 -4.22 -3.44 9.59
N ALA A 138 -5.51 -3.63 9.96
CA ALA A 138 -5.88 -4.48 11.09
C ALA A 138 -5.48 -5.95 10.88
N ALA A 139 -5.72 -6.49 9.67
CA ALA A 139 -5.37 -7.87 9.35
C ALA A 139 -3.86 -8.12 9.46
N TYR A 140 -3.04 -7.22 8.91
CA TYR A 140 -1.58 -7.37 8.95
C TYR A 140 -0.98 -6.99 10.31
N ALA A 141 -1.62 -6.11 11.08
CA ALA A 141 -1.25 -5.87 12.47
C ALA A 141 -1.46 -7.13 13.34
N ALA A 142 -2.61 -7.80 13.19
CA ALA A 142 -2.87 -9.09 13.84
C ALA A 142 -1.83 -10.14 13.43
N LYS A 143 -1.44 -10.22 12.14
CA LYS A 143 -0.40 -11.11 11.65
C LYS A 143 0.98 -10.81 12.24
N ALA A 144 1.25 -9.54 12.56
CA ALA A 144 2.51 -9.07 13.12
C ALA A 144 2.56 -9.10 14.66
N ASP A 145 1.49 -9.52 15.33
CA ASP A 145 1.32 -9.42 16.79
C ASP A 145 1.46 -7.97 17.29
N MET A 146 0.75 -7.04 16.60
CA MET A 146 0.69 -5.62 16.92
C MET A 146 -0.75 -5.21 17.25
N GLU A 147 -0.92 -4.29 18.20
CA GLU A 147 -2.21 -3.64 18.45
C GLU A 147 -2.54 -2.63 17.35
N CYS A 148 -3.79 -2.63 16.89
CA CYS A 148 -4.25 -1.73 15.82
C CYS A 148 -5.35 -0.81 16.33
N PHE A 149 -5.11 0.50 16.32
CA PHE A 149 -6.09 1.54 16.67
C PHE A 149 -6.68 2.16 15.41
N ILE A 150 -8.00 2.16 15.31
CA ILE A 150 -8.73 2.61 14.11
C ILE A 150 -9.60 3.80 14.48
N MET A 151 -9.26 4.98 13.95
CA MET A 151 -10.03 6.19 14.13
C MET A 151 -11.16 6.23 13.11
N LEU A 152 -12.39 6.32 13.60
CA LEU A 152 -13.62 6.35 12.78
C LEU A 152 -14.32 7.70 12.91
N PRO A 153 -14.80 8.28 11.79
CA PRO A 153 -15.67 9.45 11.87
C PRO A 153 -17.05 9.06 12.41
N PRO A 154 -17.82 10.01 12.97
CA PRO A 154 -19.20 9.79 13.35
C PRO A 154 -20.01 9.32 12.13
N GLY A 155 -20.87 8.33 12.33
CA GLY A 155 -21.70 7.77 11.26
C GLY A 155 -20.98 6.82 10.31
N ALA A 156 -19.76 6.37 10.63
CA ALA A 156 -19.10 5.29 9.90
C ALA A 156 -20.02 4.05 9.83
N VAL A 157 -20.07 3.42 8.64
CA VAL A 157 -20.92 2.27 8.37
C VAL A 157 -20.48 1.08 9.22
N LYS A 158 -21.36 0.59 10.09
CA LYS A 158 -21.06 -0.46 11.07
C LYS A 158 -20.57 -1.76 10.43
N GLU A 159 -21.12 -2.10 9.27
CA GLU A 159 -20.78 -3.32 8.52
C GLU A 159 -19.31 -3.33 8.08
N ARG A 160 -18.75 -2.17 7.77
CA ARG A 160 -17.31 -2.04 7.46
C ARG A 160 -16.41 -2.19 8.69
N ALA A 161 -16.96 -1.90 9.87
CA ALA A 161 -16.24 -2.06 11.12
C ALA A 161 -16.12 -3.55 11.54
N TRP A 162 -17.05 -4.40 11.17
CA TRP A 162 -17.06 -5.81 11.59
C TRP A 162 -15.84 -6.59 11.17
N GLN A 163 -15.38 -6.39 9.93
CA GLN A 163 -14.15 -7.03 9.45
C GLN A 163 -12.94 -6.60 10.29
N ASN A 164 -12.85 -5.31 10.61
CA ASN A 164 -11.76 -4.76 11.40
C ASN A 164 -11.79 -5.28 12.85
N MET A 165 -12.99 -5.44 13.42
CA MET A 165 -13.19 -6.04 14.75
C MET A 165 -12.75 -7.51 14.77
N ALA A 166 -13.09 -8.26 13.72
CA ALA A 166 -12.68 -9.66 13.59
C ALA A 166 -11.15 -9.85 13.58
N TYR A 167 -10.42 -8.84 13.11
CA TYR A 167 -8.95 -8.80 13.15
C TYR A 167 -8.39 -8.22 14.46
N GLY A 168 -9.23 -7.92 15.46
CA GLY A 168 -8.80 -7.40 16.75
C GLY A 168 -8.52 -5.90 16.79
N GLY A 169 -9.03 -5.13 15.82
CA GLY A 169 -8.86 -3.67 15.79
C GLY A 169 -9.64 -2.96 16.93
N HIS A 170 -8.97 -2.00 17.58
CA HIS A 170 -9.55 -1.13 18.62
C HIS A 170 -10.11 0.14 17.99
N PHE A 171 -11.37 0.45 18.22
CA PHE A 171 -12.02 1.62 17.64
C PHE A 171 -11.96 2.85 18.54
N ILE A 172 -11.58 3.97 17.94
CA ILE A 172 -11.66 5.31 18.54
C ILE A 172 -12.56 6.16 17.65
N TYR A 173 -13.68 6.62 18.18
CA TYR A 173 -14.59 7.50 17.46
C TYR A 173 -14.13 8.95 17.59
N GLY A 174 -13.76 9.54 16.43
CA GLY A 174 -13.46 10.97 16.36
C GLY A 174 -14.74 11.83 16.36
N LEU A 175 -14.62 13.10 16.71
CA LEU A 175 -15.76 14.04 16.68
C LEU A 175 -15.92 14.73 15.32
N GLY A 176 -14.93 14.61 14.43
CA GLY A 176 -14.87 15.26 13.12
C GLY A 176 -15.00 14.29 11.95
N GLY A 177 -14.63 14.75 10.75
CA GLY A 177 -14.65 13.95 9.52
C GLY A 177 -13.45 13.01 9.36
N VAL A 178 -13.32 12.41 8.17
CA VAL A 178 -12.21 11.47 7.86
C VAL A 178 -10.83 12.15 8.00
N ASN A 179 -10.70 13.41 7.60
CA ASN A 179 -9.43 14.14 7.72
C ASN A 179 -9.03 14.34 9.19
N ASP A 180 -10.00 14.55 10.08
CA ASP A 180 -9.73 14.67 11.51
C ASP A 180 -9.26 13.34 12.10
N CYS A 181 -9.83 12.21 11.62
CA CYS A 181 -9.37 10.87 12.01
C CYS A 181 -7.93 10.59 11.53
N VAL A 182 -7.58 11.03 10.31
CA VAL A 182 -6.20 10.93 9.81
C VAL A 182 -5.26 11.75 10.67
N LYS A 183 -5.67 12.99 11.00
CA LYS A 183 -4.87 13.84 11.89
C LYS A 183 -4.73 13.27 13.30
N MET A 184 -5.77 12.66 13.85
CA MET A 184 -5.67 11.96 15.15
C MET A 184 -4.62 10.84 15.12
N ALA A 185 -4.54 10.08 14.01
CA ALA A 185 -3.52 9.03 13.85
C ALA A 185 -2.11 9.64 13.78
N GLU A 186 -1.95 10.80 13.11
CA GLU A 186 -0.68 11.52 13.00
C GLU A 186 -0.24 12.12 14.37
N ASP A 187 -1.14 12.85 15.03
CA ASP A 187 -0.85 13.48 16.32
C ASP A 187 -0.54 12.43 17.40
N GLY A 188 -1.25 11.29 17.35
CA GLY A 188 -1.05 10.19 18.29
C GLY A 188 0.29 9.47 18.11
N GLU A 189 0.93 9.53 16.96
CA GLU A 189 2.30 9.03 16.78
C GLU A 189 3.28 9.72 17.73
N ALA A 190 3.14 11.03 17.90
CA ALA A 190 3.98 11.80 18.82
C ALA A 190 3.58 11.65 20.31
N ILE A 191 2.28 11.40 20.59
CA ILE A 191 1.74 11.40 21.95
C ILE A 191 1.81 10.00 22.58
N PHE A 192 1.46 8.95 21.81
CA PHE A 192 1.30 7.58 22.28
C PHE A 192 2.39 6.62 21.80
N GLY A 193 3.22 7.07 20.87
CA GLY A 193 4.31 6.24 20.33
C GLY A 193 3.85 5.17 19.33
N TRP A 194 2.57 5.16 18.91
CA TRP A 194 2.14 4.25 17.84
C TRP A 194 2.68 4.69 16.48
N LYS A 195 2.68 3.78 15.49
CA LYS A 195 3.03 4.14 14.11
C LYS A 195 1.79 4.45 13.30
N ASN A 196 1.76 5.62 12.67
CA ASN A 196 0.69 6.00 11.75
C ASN A 196 0.76 5.18 10.46
N MET A 197 -0.33 4.47 10.14
CA MET A 197 -0.49 3.61 8.96
C MET A 197 -1.43 4.20 7.89
N CYS A 198 -1.67 5.52 7.92
CA CYS A 198 -2.44 6.16 6.86
C CYS A 198 -1.76 5.96 5.50
N THR A 199 -2.55 5.51 4.52
CA THR A 199 -2.06 5.09 3.20
C THR A 199 -1.81 6.28 2.29
N THR A 200 -0.91 7.18 2.68
CA THR A 200 -0.53 8.37 1.92
C THR A 200 0.98 8.42 1.70
N MET A 201 1.40 9.09 0.62
CA MET A 201 2.82 9.32 0.34
C MET A 201 3.50 10.20 1.41
N MET A 202 2.72 11.04 2.09
CA MET A 202 3.25 11.90 3.17
C MET A 202 3.58 11.12 4.43
N ASN A 203 2.84 10.05 4.69
CA ASN A 203 2.99 9.27 5.93
C ASN A 203 3.85 8.02 5.73
N ASN A 204 3.65 7.30 4.63
CA ASN A 204 4.28 6.00 4.40
C ASN A 204 4.72 5.81 2.93
N PRO A 205 5.65 6.63 2.40
CA PRO A 205 6.07 6.57 0.99
C PRO A 205 6.70 5.24 0.61
N LEU A 206 7.47 4.61 1.52
CA LEU A 206 8.11 3.32 1.27
C LEU A 206 7.09 2.19 1.19
N ALA A 207 6.11 2.17 2.07
CA ALA A 207 5.06 1.16 2.06
C ALA A 207 4.16 1.28 0.82
N CYS A 208 3.98 2.49 0.28
CA CYS A 208 3.26 2.72 -0.96
C CYS A 208 3.92 2.06 -2.19
N ASP A 209 5.19 1.67 -2.10
CA ASP A 209 5.88 0.96 -3.18
C ASP A 209 5.29 -0.44 -3.42
N GLY A 210 4.64 -1.05 -2.43
CA GLY A 210 3.90 -2.29 -2.61
C GLY A 210 2.83 -2.22 -3.72
N TYR A 211 2.26 -1.05 -4.00
CA TYR A 211 1.28 -0.88 -5.07
C TYR A 211 1.89 -1.01 -6.48
N LYS A 212 3.18 -0.74 -6.68
CA LYS A 212 3.88 -0.91 -7.96
C LYS A 212 3.74 -2.33 -8.51
N THR A 213 3.62 -3.31 -7.62
CA THR A 213 3.53 -4.72 -7.99
C THR A 213 2.26 -5.05 -8.77
N ILE A 214 1.20 -4.24 -8.68
CA ILE A 214 0.00 -4.36 -9.53
C ILE A 214 0.39 -4.23 -11.00
N ALA A 215 1.19 -3.19 -11.32
CA ALA A 215 1.67 -2.95 -12.68
C ALA A 215 2.66 -4.03 -13.14
N TYR A 216 3.56 -4.48 -12.27
CA TYR A 216 4.53 -5.54 -12.59
C TYR A 216 3.84 -6.86 -12.94
N GLU A 217 2.85 -7.27 -12.14
CA GLU A 217 2.06 -8.47 -12.40
C GLU A 217 1.19 -8.35 -13.67
N ALA A 218 0.57 -7.18 -13.89
CA ALA A 218 -0.21 -6.92 -15.09
C ALA A 218 0.66 -6.98 -16.35
N ALA A 219 1.82 -6.28 -16.34
CA ALA A 219 2.76 -6.29 -17.45
C ALA A 219 3.26 -7.71 -17.79
N ARG A 220 3.59 -8.50 -16.76
CA ARG A 220 3.98 -9.90 -16.94
C ARG A 220 2.86 -10.72 -17.57
N SER A 221 1.63 -10.58 -17.07
CA SER A 221 0.46 -11.31 -17.60
C SER A 221 0.16 -10.95 -19.04
N MET A 222 0.46 -9.71 -19.45
CA MET A 222 0.35 -9.22 -20.83
C MET A 222 1.61 -9.44 -21.66
N LYS A 223 2.57 -10.27 -21.18
CA LYS A 223 3.85 -10.56 -21.87
C LYS A 223 4.65 -9.28 -22.21
N PHE A 224 4.52 -8.25 -21.37
CA PHE A 224 5.12 -6.92 -21.54
C PHE A 224 4.61 -6.14 -22.77
N GLU A 225 3.47 -6.51 -23.31
CA GLU A 225 2.75 -5.68 -24.28
C GLU A 225 1.96 -4.63 -23.51
N ALA A 226 2.14 -3.35 -23.88
CA ALA A 226 1.45 -2.26 -23.23
C ALA A 226 -0.03 -2.23 -23.66
N PRO A 227 -0.98 -2.07 -22.73
CA PRO A 227 -2.37 -1.83 -23.09
C PRO A 227 -2.55 -0.42 -23.69
N ASP A 228 -3.52 -0.24 -24.58
CA ASP A 228 -3.87 1.06 -25.13
C ASP A 228 -4.45 2.00 -24.05
N TYR A 229 -5.19 1.43 -23.09
CA TYR A 229 -5.85 2.16 -22.00
C TYR A 229 -5.74 1.41 -20.68
N VAL A 230 -5.53 2.15 -19.60
CA VAL A 230 -5.62 1.66 -18.22
C VAL A 230 -6.68 2.47 -17.49
N VAL A 231 -7.71 1.79 -16.98
CA VAL A 231 -8.75 2.41 -16.16
C VAL A 231 -8.47 2.05 -14.70
N CYS A 232 -8.13 3.06 -13.91
CA CYS A 232 -7.79 2.91 -12.51
C CYS A 232 -8.74 3.76 -11.64
N PRO A 233 -9.40 3.19 -10.60
CA PRO A 233 -10.16 3.98 -9.64
C PRO A 233 -9.23 4.90 -8.85
N VAL A 234 -9.56 6.18 -8.79
CA VAL A 234 -8.73 7.19 -8.13
C VAL A 234 -9.46 7.79 -6.93
N GLY A 235 -8.92 7.55 -5.72
CA GLY A 235 -9.24 8.30 -4.51
C GLY A 235 -8.11 9.28 -4.21
N GLY A 236 -7.20 8.95 -3.29
CA GLY A 236 -6.00 9.74 -2.99
C GLY A 236 -4.90 9.72 -4.06
N GLY A 237 -5.10 9.06 -5.19
CA GLY A 237 -4.18 9.06 -6.34
C GLY A 237 -2.96 8.14 -6.25
N ILE A 238 -2.72 7.46 -5.13
CA ILE A 238 -1.47 6.73 -4.87
C ILE A 238 -1.24 5.59 -5.86
N VAL A 239 -2.27 4.81 -6.21
CA VAL A 239 -2.13 3.67 -7.13
C VAL A 239 -1.74 4.13 -8.54
N VAL A 240 -2.17 5.31 -8.95
CA VAL A 240 -1.83 5.89 -10.27
C VAL A 240 -0.44 6.53 -10.24
N SER A 241 0.01 7.00 -9.08
CA SER A 241 1.31 7.67 -8.93
C SER A 241 2.48 6.71 -8.70
N LYS A 242 2.22 5.43 -8.46
CA LYS A 242 3.20 4.38 -8.22
C LYS A 242 3.24 3.39 -9.37
#